data_48ccb6887e930bd552ffce96b50aa0f6
#
_entry.id   48ccb6887e930bd552ffce96b50aa0f6
#
_cell.length_a   1.000
_cell.length_b   1.000
_cell.length_c   1.000
_cell.angle_alpha   90.00
_cell.angle_beta   90.00
_cell.angle_gamma   90.00
#
_symmetry.space_group_name_H-M   'P 1'
#
loop_
_entity.id
_entity.type
_entity.pdbx_description
1 polymer ?
#
loop_
_entity_poly.entity_id
_entity_poly.type
_entity_poly.pdbx_seq_one_letter_code
_entity_poly.pdbx_strand_id
1 'polypeptide(L)'
;VLVFLGTHTPRLDEKGRLFLPAKYREELAGGLVITKGQERCLYVFPTAEFERIAEALRSAPTTAKAVRDSSRVFFASASDEVPDRQGRVTIPQPLRDYAALQRDCVVIGANTRLEIWDAAAWQAYEADQNEAFSAAQEEVLPGVL
;
A
#
# COMPACT_ATOMS: atom_id res chain seq x y z
N VAL A 1 -18.53 -6.40 1.38
CA VAL A 1 -17.41 -5.71 0.73
C VAL A 1 -16.34 -5.41 1.76
N LEU A 2 -15.13 -5.86 1.48
CA LEU A 2 -14.00 -5.64 2.37
C LEU A 2 -13.51 -4.20 2.25
N VAL A 3 -13.36 -3.55 3.39
CA VAL A 3 -12.75 -2.22 3.48
C VAL A 3 -11.55 -2.30 4.42
N PHE A 4 -10.38 -1.95 3.93
CA PHE A 4 -9.20 -1.84 4.77
C PHE A 4 -9.22 -0.50 5.49
N LEU A 5 -9.04 -0.54 6.80
CA LEU A 5 -9.06 0.64 7.66
C LEU A 5 -8.13 0.46 8.86
N GLY A 6 -7.87 1.56 9.55
CA GLY A 6 -7.10 1.56 10.78
C GLY A 6 -5.60 1.73 10.56
N THR A 7 -4.89 1.83 11.67
CA THR A 7 -3.43 2.03 11.71
C THR A 7 -2.80 0.95 12.59
N HIS A 8 -1.76 0.30 12.08
CA HIS A 8 -1.06 -0.78 12.75
C HIS A 8 0.44 -0.49 12.72
N THR A 9 1.17 -0.94 13.73
CA THR A 9 2.58 -0.60 13.91
C THR A 9 3.48 -1.84 14.01
N PRO A 10 3.54 -2.67 12.96
CA PRO A 10 4.41 -3.85 12.98
C PRO A 10 5.88 -3.48 12.83
N ARG A 11 6.75 -4.43 13.17
CA ARG A 11 8.19 -4.28 12.97
C ARG A 11 8.67 -5.18 11.86
N LEU A 12 9.54 -4.63 11.03
CA LEU A 12 10.23 -5.39 10.00
C LEU A 12 11.32 -6.23 10.67
N ASP A 13 11.35 -7.52 10.40
CA ASP A 13 12.37 -8.39 10.96
C ASP A 13 13.67 -8.37 10.12
N GLU A 14 14.69 -9.06 10.59
CA GLU A 14 16.00 -9.09 9.94
C GLU A 14 15.98 -9.72 8.55
N LYS A 15 14.97 -10.54 8.28
CA LYS A 15 14.79 -11.19 6.97
C LYS A 15 13.88 -10.42 6.04
N GLY A 16 13.47 -9.22 6.42
CA GLY A 16 12.58 -8.39 5.61
C GLY A 16 11.13 -8.82 5.65
N ARG A 17 10.71 -9.50 6.72
CA ARG A 17 9.31 -9.93 6.88
C ARG A 17 8.58 -9.01 7.85
N LEU A 18 7.28 -8.87 7.59
CA LEU A 18 6.40 -8.01 8.34
C LEU A 18 5.11 -8.77 8.65
N PHE A 19 4.61 -8.66 9.89
CA PHE A 19 3.29 -9.20 10.22
C PHE A 19 2.19 -8.34 9.60
N LEU A 20 1.26 -9.00 8.91
CA LEU A 20 0.06 -8.33 8.45
C LEU A 20 -0.91 -8.13 9.62
N PRO A 21 -1.78 -7.09 9.57
CA PRO A 21 -2.80 -6.93 10.59
C PRO A 21 -3.66 -8.19 10.73
N ALA A 22 -3.81 -8.67 11.97
CA ALA A 22 -4.47 -9.96 12.23
C ALA A 22 -5.87 -10.04 11.64
N LYS A 23 -6.62 -8.94 11.67
CA LYS A 23 -8.00 -8.91 11.17
C LYS A 23 -8.11 -9.06 9.64
N TYR A 24 -7.00 -8.91 8.90
CA TYR A 24 -7.00 -9.05 7.44
C TYR A 24 -6.26 -10.29 6.94
N ARG A 25 -5.77 -11.13 7.85
CA ARG A 25 -4.99 -12.32 7.47
C ARG A 25 -5.80 -13.28 6.61
N GLU A 26 -7.05 -13.46 6.93
CA GLU A 26 -7.93 -14.37 6.17
C GLU A 26 -8.09 -13.90 4.72
N GLU A 27 -8.35 -12.63 4.52
CA GLU A 27 -8.55 -12.03 3.19
C GLU A 27 -7.28 -12.04 2.35
N LEU A 28 -6.12 -12.01 2.99
CA LEU A 28 -4.83 -11.95 2.31
C LEU A 28 -4.12 -13.30 2.25
N ALA A 29 -4.67 -14.33 2.91
CA ALA A 29 -4.03 -15.65 3.01
C ALA A 29 -3.85 -16.33 1.66
N GLY A 30 -4.73 -16.09 0.70
CA GLY A 30 -4.66 -16.67 -0.65
C GLY A 30 -3.63 -16.01 -1.56
N GLY A 31 -3.09 -14.88 -1.15
CA GLY A 31 -2.10 -14.12 -1.93
C GLY A 31 -2.40 -12.64 -1.98
N LEU A 32 -1.35 -11.90 -2.23
CA LEU A 32 -1.39 -10.45 -2.32
C LEU A 32 -0.32 -9.95 -3.29
N VAL A 33 -0.38 -8.69 -3.64
CA VAL A 33 0.63 -8.04 -4.47
C VAL A 33 1.12 -6.79 -3.75
N ILE A 34 2.43 -6.67 -3.61
CA ILE A 34 3.08 -5.48 -3.05
C ILE A 34 3.73 -4.73 -4.20
N THR A 35 3.51 -3.43 -4.27
CA THR A 35 4.13 -2.60 -5.30
C THR A 35 4.44 -1.19 -4.77
N LYS A 36 5.19 -0.43 -5.55
CA LYS A 36 5.50 0.97 -5.21
C LYS A 36 4.22 1.79 -5.20
N GLY A 37 4.05 2.57 -4.14
CA GLY A 37 2.97 3.53 -4.01
C GLY A 37 3.48 4.95 -4.17
N GLN A 38 2.56 5.90 -4.24
CA GLN A 38 2.88 7.32 -4.24
C GLN A 38 3.30 7.77 -2.84
N GLU A 39 3.97 8.89 -2.72
CA GLU A 39 4.57 9.42 -1.47
C GLU A 39 5.57 8.47 -0.82
N ARG A 40 6.23 7.62 -1.64
CA ARG A 40 7.27 6.70 -1.17
C ARG A 40 6.77 5.67 -0.15
N CYS A 41 5.53 5.24 -0.26
CA CYS A 41 5.03 4.09 0.49
C CYS A 41 4.88 2.88 -0.42
N LEU A 42 4.47 1.75 0.14
CA LEU A 42 4.15 0.55 -0.62
C LEU A 42 2.64 0.30 -0.54
N TYR A 43 2.06 -0.09 -1.68
CA TYR A 43 0.67 -0.54 -1.72
C TYR A 43 0.62 -2.06 -1.63
N VAL A 44 -0.32 -2.56 -0.84
CA VAL A 44 -0.58 -3.99 -0.71
C VAL A 44 -2.03 -4.24 -1.11
N PHE A 45 -2.21 -5.02 -2.18
CA PHE A 45 -3.54 -5.35 -2.70
C PHE A 45 -3.81 -6.84 -2.51
N PRO A 46 -5.04 -7.23 -2.14
CA PRO A 46 -5.46 -8.60 -2.38
C PRO A 46 -5.30 -8.91 -3.87
N THR A 47 -4.97 -10.15 -4.22
CA THR A 47 -4.74 -10.52 -5.62
C THR A 47 -5.91 -10.13 -6.52
N ALA A 48 -7.16 -10.35 -6.07
CA ALA A 48 -8.35 -10.01 -6.85
C ALA A 48 -8.44 -8.50 -7.16
N GLU A 49 -8.09 -7.65 -6.18
CA GLU A 49 -8.10 -6.19 -6.40
C GLU A 49 -7.00 -5.76 -7.37
N PHE A 50 -5.82 -6.38 -7.27
CA PHE A 50 -4.75 -6.09 -8.23
C PHE A 50 -5.15 -6.49 -9.65
N GLU A 51 -5.80 -7.63 -9.81
CA GLU A 51 -6.31 -8.07 -11.10
C GLU A 51 -7.36 -7.10 -11.67
N ARG A 52 -8.23 -6.58 -10.81
CA ARG A 52 -9.22 -5.57 -11.21
C ARG A 52 -8.54 -4.30 -11.73
N ILE A 53 -7.49 -3.83 -11.03
CA ILE A 53 -6.72 -2.66 -11.45
C ILE A 53 -6.03 -2.93 -12.80
N ALA A 54 -5.41 -4.10 -12.94
CA ALA A 54 -4.74 -4.49 -14.17
C ALA A 54 -5.72 -4.50 -15.35
N GLU A 55 -6.92 -5.03 -15.15
CA GLU A 55 -7.96 -5.06 -16.19
C GLU A 55 -8.41 -3.64 -16.57
N ALA A 56 -8.62 -2.77 -15.56
CA ALA A 56 -9.01 -1.39 -15.80
C ALA A 56 -7.95 -0.64 -16.60
N LEU A 57 -6.67 -0.89 -16.32
CA LEU A 57 -5.56 -0.24 -17.02
C LEU A 57 -5.34 -0.73 -18.44
N ARG A 58 -5.87 -1.90 -18.82
CA ARG A 58 -5.82 -2.37 -20.20
C ARG A 58 -6.57 -1.45 -21.16
N SER A 59 -7.57 -0.74 -20.65
CA SER A 59 -8.36 0.22 -21.42
C SER A 59 -7.80 1.63 -21.39
N ALA A 60 -6.74 1.88 -20.61
CA ALA A 60 -6.16 3.21 -20.49
C ALA A 60 -5.41 3.61 -21.77
N PRO A 61 -5.39 4.92 -22.12
CA PRO A 61 -4.72 5.38 -23.32
C PRO A 61 -3.19 5.25 -23.19
N THR A 62 -2.59 4.30 -23.92
CA THR A 62 -1.16 4.06 -23.92
C THR A 62 -0.37 5.10 -24.71
N THR A 63 -1.06 5.99 -25.42
CA THR A 63 -0.45 7.10 -26.15
C THR A 63 0.04 8.21 -25.22
N ALA A 64 -0.51 8.29 -24.00
CA ALA A 64 -0.07 9.27 -23.01
C ALA A 64 1.21 8.78 -22.34
N LYS A 65 2.29 9.57 -22.43
CA LYS A 65 3.59 9.19 -21.83
C LYS A 65 3.49 8.97 -20.34
N ALA A 66 2.77 9.83 -19.62
CA ALA A 66 2.60 9.71 -18.17
C ALA A 66 1.95 8.39 -17.77
N VAL A 67 0.97 7.91 -18.52
CA VAL A 67 0.31 6.63 -18.29
C VAL A 67 1.29 5.47 -18.51
N ARG A 68 2.07 5.51 -19.61
CA ARG A 68 3.07 4.47 -19.86
C ARG A 68 4.14 4.42 -18.79
N ASP A 69 4.65 5.59 -18.37
CA ASP A 69 5.72 5.66 -17.37
C ASP A 69 5.23 5.16 -15.99
N SER A 70 4.07 5.60 -15.56
CA SER A 70 3.47 5.16 -14.29
C SER A 70 3.15 3.68 -14.31
N SER A 71 2.61 3.18 -15.41
CA SER A 71 2.27 1.78 -15.59
C SER A 71 3.53 0.89 -15.50
N ARG A 72 4.62 1.31 -16.13
CA ARG A 72 5.89 0.59 -16.07
C ARG A 72 6.41 0.49 -14.63
N VAL A 73 6.41 1.59 -13.90
CA VAL A 73 6.87 1.59 -12.51
C VAL A 73 5.99 0.69 -11.65
N PHE A 74 4.69 0.83 -11.78
CA PHE A 74 3.72 0.10 -10.97
C PHE A 74 3.81 -1.41 -11.17
N PHE A 75 3.80 -1.87 -12.41
CA PHE A 75 3.82 -3.30 -12.71
C PHE A 75 5.21 -3.92 -12.61
N ALA A 76 6.27 -3.20 -13.01
CA ALA A 76 7.62 -3.73 -12.93
C ALA A 76 8.10 -3.92 -11.50
N SER A 77 7.64 -3.10 -10.56
CA SER A 77 8.00 -3.21 -9.14
C SER A 77 7.11 -4.17 -8.36
N ALA A 78 6.01 -4.62 -8.94
CA ALA A 78 5.04 -5.46 -8.25
C ALA A 78 5.62 -6.87 -7.97
N SER A 79 5.34 -7.36 -6.77
CA SER A 79 5.74 -8.69 -6.33
C SER A 79 4.53 -9.40 -5.75
N ASP A 80 4.19 -10.55 -6.31
CA ASP A 80 3.14 -11.40 -5.76
C ASP A 80 3.72 -12.23 -4.62
N GLU A 81 3.06 -12.21 -3.47
CA GLU A 81 3.51 -12.83 -2.24
C GLU A 81 2.36 -13.61 -1.61
N VAL A 82 2.73 -14.66 -0.87
CA VAL A 82 1.79 -15.41 -0.05
C VAL A 82 2.27 -15.33 1.39
N PRO A 83 1.43 -14.88 2.32
CA PRO A 83 1.82 -14.83 3.73
C PRO A 83 2.16 -16.22 4.25
N ASP A 84 3.10 -16.30 5.18
CA ASP A 84 3.43 -17.56 5.84
C ASP A 84 2.36 -17.94 6.87
N ARG A 85 2.53 -19.09 7.52
CA ARG A 85 1.57 -19.60 8.52
C ARG A 85 1.35 -18.67 9.70
N GLN A 86 2.34 -17.83 9.99
CA GLN A 86 2.27 -16.87 11.09
C GLN A 86 1.66 -15.53 10.68
N GLY A 87 1.32 -15.38 9.40
CA GLY A 87 0.77 -14.14 8.88
C GLY A 87 1.83 -13.10 8.52
N ARG A 88 3.08 -13.53 8.32
CA ARG A 88 4.16 -12.64 7.89
C ARG A 88 4.28 -12.67 6.37
N VAL A 89 4.62 -11.54 5.80
CA VAL A 89 4.92 -11.40 4.38
C VAL A 89 6.34 -10.87 4.21
N THR A 90 7.06 -11.41 3.23
CA THR A 90 8.40 -10.92 2.88
C THR A 90 8.25 -9.72 1.95
N ILE A 91 8.91 -8.63 2.28
CA ILE A 91 8.96 -7.44 1.45
C ILE A 91 10.29 -7.47 0.68
N PRO A 92 10.26 -7.58 -0.66
CA PRO A 92 11.49 -7.60 -1.46
C PRO A 92 12.37 -6.37 -1.20
N GLN A 93 13.68 -6.59 -1.23
CA GLN A 93 14.65 -5.52 -0.95
C GLN A 93 14.44 -4.25 -1.78
N PRO A 94 14.19 -4.33 -3.12
CA PRO A 94 13.96 -3.11 -3.88
C PRO A 94 12.79 -2.27 -3.38
N LEU A 95 11.74 -2.92 -2.88
CA LEU A 95 10.57 -2.23 -2.33
C LEU A 95 10.90 -1.64 -0.96
N ARG A 96 11.65 -2.36 -0.12
CA ARG A 96 12.09 -1.81 1.16
C ARG A 96 12.96 -0.57 0.96
N ASP A 97 13.84 -0.59 -0.04
CA ASP A 97 14.71 0.53 -0.37
C ASP A 97 13.89 1.72 -0.88
N TYR A 98 12.94 1.48 -1.77
CA TYR A 98 12.09 2.54 -2.30
C TYR A 98 11.35 3.30 -1.19
N ALA A 99 10.75 2.57 -0.27
CA ALA A 99 10.00 3.15 0.84
C ALA A 99 10.88 3.52 2.03
N ALA A 100 12.19 3.30 1.94
CA ALA A 100 13.17 3.56 2.99
C ALA A 100 12.75 2.96 4.34
N LEU A 101 12.22 1.74 4.31
CA LEU A 101 11.73 1.08 5.51
C LEU A 101 12.86 0.78 6.47
N GLN A 102 12.69 1.21 7.71
CA GLN A 102 13.52 0.85 8.82
C GLN A 102 12.79 -0.25 9.62
N ARG A 103 13.23 -0.50 10.84
CA ARG A 103 12.64 -1.53 11.67
C ARG A 103 11.18 -1.25 12.03
N ASP A 104 10.89 -0.02 12.44
CA ASP A 104 9.55 0.38 12.82
C ASP A 104 8.77 0.84 11.59
N CYS A 105 7.66 0.17 11.32
CA CYS A 105 6.81 0.44 10.18
C CYS A 105 5.40 0.79 10.63
N VAL A 106 4.65 1.40 9.73
CA VAL A 106 3.23 1.65 9.91
C VAL A 106 2.49 1.03 8.72
N VAL A 107 1.43 0.29 9.01
CA VAL A 107 0.53 -0.25 8.00
C VAL A 107 -0.82 0.38 8.20
N ILE A 108 -1.30 1.09 7.19
CA ILE A 108 -2.62 1.74 7.24
C ILE A 108 -3.58 1.07 6.27
N GLY A 109 -4.86 1.11 6.63
CA GLY A 109 -5.93 0.75 5.72
C GLY A 109 -6.35 1.96 4.90
N ALA A 110 -6.41 1.79 3.58
CA ALA A 110 -6.76 2.85 2.65
C ALA A 110 -7.85 2.36 1.68
N ASN A 111 -8.97 1.89 2.23
CA ASN A 111 -10.15 1.42 1.52
C ASN A 111 -9.91 0.11 0.76
N THR A 112 -9.37 0.16 -0.45
CA THR A 112 -9.19 -1.03 -1.31
C THR A 112 -7.85 -1.70 -1.14
N ARG A 113 -6.96 -1.13 -0.33
CA ARG A 113 -5.60 -1.60 -0.14
C ARG A 113 -5.08 -1.30 1.25
N LEU A 114 -4.00 -1.97 1.61
CA LEU A 114 -3.14 -1.53 2.72
C LEU A 114 -1.99 -0.71 2.15
N GLU A 115 -1.40 0.13 2.98
CA GLU A 115 -0.16 0.85 2.65
C GLU A 115 0.87 0.60 3.75
N ILE A 116 2.11 0.36 3.34
CA ILE A 116 3.23 0.17 4.27
C ILE A 116 4.12 1.40 4.19
N TRP A 117 4.36 2.01 5.33
CA TRP A 117 5.19 3.20 5.47
C TRP A 117 6.30 2.97 6.46
N ASP A 118 7.42 3.65 6.27
CA ASP A 118 8.37 3.84 7.35
C ASP A 118 7.70 4.67 8.46
N ALA A 119 7.90 4.28 9.72
CA ALA A 119 7.16 4.90 10.83
C ALA A 119 7.41 6.40 10.94
N ALA A 120 8.66 6.84 10.82
CA ALA A 120 8.98 8.27 10.90
C ALA A 120 8.38 9.05 9.71
N ALA A 121 8.43 8.47 8.51
CA ALA A 121 7.84 9.08 7.33
C ALA A 121 6.32 9.21 7.46
N TRP A 122 5.65 8.19 7.99
CA TRP A 122 4.21 8.24 8.23
C TRP A 122 3.84 9.32 9.24
N GLN A 123 4.57 9.41 10.35
CA GLN A 123 4.30 10.41 11.37
C GLN A 123 4.39 11.83 10.83
N ALA A 124 5.40 12.12 10.02
CA ALA A 124 5.55 13.44 9.39
C ALA A 124 4.42 13.72 8.40
N TYR A 125 4.08 12.76 7.57
CA TYR A 125 2.99 12.88 6.59
C TYR A 125 1.65 13.07 7.29
N GLU A 126 1.36 12.24 8.29
CA GLU A 126 0.09 12.29 9.02
C GLU A 126 -0.10 13.64 9.72
N ALA A 127 0.95 14.18 10.33
CA ALA A 127 0.86 15.48 11.01
C ALA A 127 0.44 16.59 10.05
N ASP A 128 1.07 16.64 8.86
CA ASP A 128 0.72 17.63 7.84
C ASP A 128 -0.70 17.42 7.31
N GLN A 129 -1.09 16.17 7.07
CA GLN A 129 -2.41 15.86 6.50
C GLN A 129 -3.53 16.03 7.51
N ASN A 130 -3.29 15.76 8.79
CA ASN A 130 -4.28 16.02 9.84
C ASN A 130 -4.61 17.51 9.91
N GLU A 131 -3.60 18.37 9.82
CA GLU A 131 -3.81 19.81 9.84
C GLU A 131 -4.60 20.27 8.60
N ALA A 132 -4.20 19.81 7.43
CA ALA A 132 -4.89 20.13 6.17
C ALA A 132 -6.35 19.64 6.16
N PHE A 133 -6.58 18.42 6.65
CA PHE A 133 -7.91 17.83 6.72
C PHE A 133 -8.81 18.62 7.67
N SER A 134 -8.29 18.96 8.85
CA SER A 134 -9.02 19.71 9.87
C SER A 134 -9.36 21.13 9.43
N ALA A 135 -8.46 21.76 8.69
CA ALA A 135 -8.61 23.17 8.25
C ALA A 135 -9.39 23.30 6.94
N ALA A 136 -9.71 22.21 6.25
CA ALA A 136 -10.41 22.26 4.96
C ALA A 136 -11.80 22.89 5.09
N GLN A 137 -12.11 23.82 4.19
CA GLN A 137 -13.40 24.52 4.13
C GLN A 137 -14.32 23.94 3.04
N GLU A 138 -13.80 23.03 2.24
CA GLU A 138 -14.53 22.39 1.15
C GLU A 138 -14.64 20.88 1.44
N GLU A 139 -15.40 20.19 0.62
CA GLU A 139 -15.47 18.72 0.71
C GLU A 139 -14.07 18.13 0.51
N VAL A 140 -13.61 17.33 1.48
CA VAL A 140 -12.32 16.64 1.39
C VAL A 140 -12.43 15.32 0.64
N LEU A 141 -13.64 14.75 0.58
CA LEU A 141 -13.98 13.55 -0.18
C LEU A 141 -15.14 13.91 -1.11
N PRO A 142 -14.84 14.33 -2.36
CA PRO A 142 -15.86 14.90 -3.25
C PRO A 142 -17.08 14.01 -3.44
N GLY A 143 -18.27 14.62 -3.30
CA GLY A 143 -19.54 13.93 -3.44
C GLY A 143 -19.92 13.04 -2.26
N VAL A 144 -19.12 12.99 -1.20
CA VAL A 144 -19.32 12.08 -0.07
C VAL A 144 -19.28 12.82 1.26
N LEU A 145 -18.22 13.58 1.49
CA LEU A 145 -17.96 14.12 2.83
C LEU A 145 -17.26 15.48 2.79
#